data_77c0175a2a6194e7ec1ec5270c361dbb
#
_entry.id   77c0175a2a6194e7ec1ec5270c361dbb
#
_cell.length_a   1.000
_cell.length_b   1.000
_cell.length_c   1.000
_cell.angle_alpha   90.00
_cell.angle_beta   90.00
_cell.angle_gamma   90.00
#
_symmetry.space_group_name_H-M   'P 1'
#
loop_
_entity.id
_entity.type
_entity.pdbx_description
1 polymer ?
#
loop_
_entity_poly.entity_id
_entity_poly.type
_entity_poly.pdbx_seq_one_letter_code
_entity_poly.pdbx_strand_id
1 'polypeptide(L)'
;LGGGVGGLAAANALRKRLPRYHRVVLVERGMTFVFAPSLLWLLVGNRSAAQISRPLSRLVRPGVAVVAGDVQRIDPERLEVTVEGRTMSGDILVIALGTEAVPESIPGLVAGGHNLYALNGAEAFRDAFARFRGGRLTVLTATPAYRCPAAPYEATMLVEAACRRRGIREATDIHLFAAEPGPMGVAGPEVSRAVRQMVESRGVTYHPEHQLSAVDADARRLRFATGAEAAYDLLAYVPPQRAPRVVRESGLGGEGGWIAVDRQTLETRHPRVYAIGDVNTIPLKMGKPLPKAGVFAHLQAEVVAKNVAFALTGRGRAATFSG
;
A
#
# COMPACT_ATOMS: atom_id res chain seq x y z
N LEU A 1 15.24 -5.36 -1.63
CA LEU A 1 15.09 -4.08 -0.96
C LEU A 1 13.64 -3.90 -0.52
N GLY A 2 13.39 -3.59 0.78
CA GLY A 2 12.07 -3.47 1.40
C GLY A 2 11.58 -4.76 2.04
N GLY A 3 11.19 -4.71 3.33
CA GLY A 3 10.67 -5.82 4.14
C GLY A 3 9.14 -5.88 4.22
N GLY A 4 8.43 -5.26 3.26
CA GLY A 4 7.00 -5.41 3.08
C GLY A 4 6.60 -6.81 2.58
N VAL A 5 5.33 -6.98 2.19
CA VAL A 5 4.80 -8.29 1.74
C VAL A 5 5.64 -8.89 0.62
N GLY A 6 5.96 -8.11 -0.42
CA GLY A 6 6.73 -8.59 -1.57
C GLY A 6 8.16 -9.00 -1.21
N GLY A 7 8.90 -8.10 -0.54
CA GLY A 7 10.30 -8.36 -0.22
C GLY A 7 10.51 -9.48 0.80
N LEU A 8 9.64 -9.55 1.82
CA LEU A 8 9.67 -10.66 2.80
C LEU A 8 9.35 -12.00 2.12
N ALA A 9 8.33 -12.04 1.25
CA ALA A 9 8.00 -13.24 0.49
C ALA A 9 9.14 -13.65 -0.43
N ALA A 10 9.75 -12.70 -1.19
CA ALA A 10 10.87 -12.95 -2.08
C ALA A 10 12.09 -13.49 -1.32
N ALA A 11 12.50 -12.84 -0.22
CA ALA A 11 13.64 -13.27 0.58
C ALA A 11 13.46 -14.69 1.13
N ASN A 12 12.28 -14.99 1.67
CA ASN A 12 11.94 -16.32 2.18
C ASN A 12 11.88 -17.38 1.08
N ALA A 13 11.28 -17.04 -0.06
CA ALA A 13 11.18 -17.93 -1.22
C ALA A 13 12.54 -18.23 -1.84
N LEU A 14 13.41 -17.23 -1.96
CA LEU A 14 14.80 -17.38 -2.41
C LEU A 14 15.59 -18.25 -1.45
N ARG A 15 15.53 -17.98 -0.13
CA ARG A 15 16.25 -18.79 0.85
C ARG A 15 15.81 -20.27 0.88
N LYS A 16 14.54 -20.53 0.56
CA LYS A 16 14.03 -21.91 0.45
C LYS A 16 14.58 -22.63 -0.78
N ARG A 17 14.83 -21.92 -1.88
CA ARG A 17 15.20 -22.51 -3.18
C ARG A 17 16.69 -22.55 -3.45
N LEU A 18 17.42 -21.59 -2.90
CA LEU A 18 18.86 -21.47 -3.15
C LEU A 18 19.69 -22.32 -2.20
N PRO A 19 20.77 -22.96 -2.64
CA PRO A 19 21.78 -23.56 -1.79
C PRO A 19 22.34 -22.55 -0.76
N ARG A 20 22.91 -23.06 0.35
CA ARG A 20 23.35 -22.21 1.46
C ARG A 20 24.55 -21.30 1.12
N TYR A 21 25.32 -21.61 0.12
CA TYR A 21 26.44 -20.75 -0.33
C TYR A 21 25.98 -19.48 -1.03
N HIS A 22 24.73 -19.40 -1.50
CA HIS A 22 24.14 -18.15 -1.96
C HIS A 22 23.69 -17.31 -0.77
N ARG A 23 24.09 -16.06 -0.75
CA ARG A 23 23.71 -15.09 0.27
C ARG A 23 22.41 -14.39 -0.13
N VAL A 24 21.41 -14.38 0.74
CA VAL A 24 20.16 -13.62 0.58
C VAL A 24 20.16 -12.53 1.64
N VAL A 25 20.07 -11.27 1.20
CA VAL A 25 20.06 -10.08 2.07
C VAL A 25 18.73 -9.36 1.91
N LEU A 26 18.06 -9.09 3.02
CA LEU A 26 16.85 -8.26 3.10
C LEU A 26 17.20 -6.93 3.76
N VAL A 27 17.07 -5.83 3.03
CA VAL A 27 17.27 -4.47 3.55
C VAL A 27 15.90 -3.90 3.93
N GLU A 28 15.73 -3.45 5.17
CA GLU A 28 14.49 -2.83 5.64
C GLU A 28 14.78 -1.78 6.72
N ARG A 29 14.12 -0.62 6.61
CA ARG A 29 14.27 0.48 7.58
C ARG A 29 13.54 0.21 8.89
N GLY A 30 12.38 -0.46 8.83
CA GLY A 30 11.54 -0.76 9.98
C GLY A 30 11.66 -2.22 10.41
N MET A 31 12.13 -2.48 11.65
CA MET A 31 12.32 -3.85 12.14
C MET A 31 11.02 -4.52 12.62
N THR A 32 9.89 -3.82 12.49
CA THR A 32 8.56 -4.34 12.80
C THR A 32 7.71 -4.39 11.54
N PHE A 33 7.28 -5.59 11.17
CA PHE A 33 6.31 -5.80 10.11
C PHE A 33 4.91 -5.55 10.64
N VAL A 34 4.15 -4.68 9.95
CA VAL A 34 2.72 -4.44 10.21
C VAL A 34 1.91 -5.07 9.10
N PHE A 35 0.96 -5.93 9.46
CA PHE A 35 0.05 -6.53 8.49
C PHE A 35 -1.02 -5.50 8.09
N ALA A 36 -0.73 -4.73 7.05
CA ALA A 36 -1.51 -3.57 6.62
C ALA A 36 -3.02 -3.82 6.42
N PRO A 37 -3.50 -4.98 5.89
CA PRO A 37 -4.94 -5.22 5.79
C PRO A 37 -5.68 -5.16 7.13
N SER A 38 -5.01 -5.49 8.24
CA SER A 38 -5.61 -5.44 9.58
C SER A 38 -5.65 -4.04 10.21
N LEU A 39 -5.08 -3.01 9.57
CA LEU A 39 -5.25 -1.62 10.00
C LEU A 39 -6.74 -1.23 10.03
N LEU A 40 -7.54 -1.73 9.09
CA LEU A 40 -8.98 -1.47 9.03
C LEU A 40 -9.74 -2.05 10.23
N TRP A 41 -9.27 -3.18 10.76
CA TRP A 41 -9.82 -3.79 11.97
C TRP A 41 -9.35 -3.10 13.24
N LEU A 42 -8.14 -2.54 13.20
CA LEU A 42 -7.59 -1.75 14.31
C LEU A 42 -8.35 -0.43 14.47
N LEU A 43 -8.66 0.26 13.37
CA LEU A 43 -9.36 1.54 13.43
C LEU A 43 -10.75 1.48 14.11
N VAL A 44 -11.42 0.33 14.06
CA VAL A 44 -12.70 0.10 14.74
C VAL A 44 -12.59 -0.65 16.08
N GLY A 45 -11.34 -0.85 16.56
CA GLY A 45 -11.06 -1.49 17.85
C GLY A 45 -11.15 -3.02 17.87
N ASN A 46 -11.32 -3.67 16.71
CA ASN A 46 -11.40 -5.14 16.61
C ASN A 46 -10.03 -5.82 16.70
N ARG A 47 -8.95 -5.08 16.56
CA ARG A 47 -7.55 -5.52 16.70
C ARG A 47 -6.75 -4.45 17.43
N SER A 48 -5.67 -4.88 18.09
CA SER A 48 -4.65 -3.98 18.65
C SER A 48 -3.42 -3.93 17.74
N ALA A 49 -2.56 -2.91 17.89
CA ALA A 49 -1.30 -2.81 17.18
C ALA A 49 -0.41 -4.06 17.40
N ALA A 50 -0.37 -4.58 18.63
CA ALA A 50 0.40 -5.79 18.96
C ALA A 50 -0.12 -7.05 18.25
N GLN A 51 -1.42 -7.14 17.99
CA GLN A 51 -1.99 -8.28 17.26
C GLN A 51 -1.65 -8.29 15.78
N ILE A 52 -1.47 -7.11 15.17
CA ILE A 52 -1.22 -6.95 13.73
C ILE A 52 0.25 -6.70 13.39
N SER A 53 1.11 -6.62 14.40
CA SER A 53 2.55 -6.36 14.24
C SER A 53 3.39 -7.55 14.69
N ARG A 54 4.52 -7.76 14.02
CA ARG A 54 5.50 -8.78 14.39
C ARG A 54 6.92 -8.27 14.16
N PRO A 55 7.89 -8.59 15.02
CA PRO A 55 9.29 -8.36 14.71
C PRO A 55 9.68 -9.05 13.39
N LEU A 56 10.34 -8.32 12.51
CA LEU A 56 10.74 -8.84 11.19
C LEU A 56 11.60 -10.11 11.33
N SER A 57 12.44 -10.19 12.36
CA SER A 57 13.27 -11.36 12.67
C SER A 57 12.50 -12.66 12.88
N ARG A 58 11.23 -12.58 13.28
CA ARG A 58 10.36 -13.77 13.43
C ARG A 58 9.71 -14.21 12.11
N LEU A 59 9.77 -13.39 11.08
CA LEU A 59 9.12 -13.63 9.79
C LEU A 59 10.10 -14.04 8.71
N VAL A 60 11.38 -13.73 8.85
CA VAL A 60 12.44 -14.15 7.94
C VAL A 60 12.91 -15.57 8.25
N ARG A 61 13.17 -16.35 7.19
CA ARG A 61 13.73 -17.69 7.33
C ARG A 61 15.17 -17.65 7.83
N PRO A 62 15.60 -18.64 8.63
CA PRO A 62 17.01 -18.82 8.97
C PRO A 62 17.90 -18.83 7.72
N GLY A 63 18.98 -18.02 7.74
CA GLY A 63 19.90 -17.87 6.63
C GLY A 63 19.58 -16.73 5.66
N VAL A 64 18.55 -15.94 5.93
CA VAL A 64 18.39 -14.59 5.36
C VAL A 64 19.08 -13.60 6.27
N ALA A 65 20.03 -12.83 5.72
CA ALA A 65 20.67 -11.73 6.43
C ALA A 65 19.74 -10.50 6.37
N VAL A 66 19.44 -9.89 7.53
CA VAL A 66 18.64 -8.66 7.59
C VAL A 66 19.55 -7.49 7.87
N VAL A 67 19.47 -6.47 7.03
CA VAL A 67 20.18 -5.19 7.18
C VAL A 67 19.15 -4.12 7.51
N ALA A 68 19.25 -3.55 8.71
CA ALA A 68 18.45 -2.43 9.13
C ALA A 68 19.01 -1.14 8.52
N GLY A 69 18.16 -0.37 7.85
CA GLY A 69 18.53 0.92 7.31
C GLY A 69 17.68 1.35 6.11
N ASP A 70 17.70 2.65 5.85
CA ASP A 70 17.01 3.24 4.72
C ASP A 70 17.85 3.15 3.45
N VAL A 71 17.19 2.78 2.34
CA VAL A 71 17.84 2.74 1.02
C VAL A 71 17.94 4.16 0.49
N GLN A 72 19.15 4.69 0.42
CA GLN A 72 19.43 6.08 0.06
C GLN A 72 19.72 6.26 -1.43
N ARG A 73 20.31 5.23 -2.06
CA ARG A 73 20.63 5.22 -3.50
C ARG A 73 20.55 3.80 -4.06
N ILE A 74 20.12 3.70 -5.31
CA ILE A 74 20.14 2.47 -6.10
C ILE A 74 20.88 2.77 -7.40
N ASP A 75 21.90 1.96 -7.70
CA ASP A 75 22.59 1.96 -8.98
C ASP A 75 22.27 0.63 -9.70
N PRO A 76 21.31 0.65 -10.64
CA PRO A 76 20.84 -0.57 -11.29
C PRO A 76 21.85 -1.16 -12.27
N GLU A 77 22.80 -0.37 -12.79
CA GLU A 77 23.81 -0.85 -13.74
C GLU A 77 24.92 -1.62 -13.02
N ARG A 78 25.31 -1.13 -11.84
CA ARG A 78 26.33 -1.76 -11.00
C ARG A 78 25.78 -2.80 -10.04
N LEU A 79 24.46 -2.91 -9.93
CA LEU A 79 23.77 -3.72 -8.92
C LEU A 79 24.18 -3.33 -7.48
N GLU A 80 24.34 -2.02 -7.25
CA GLU A 80 24.77 -1.46 -5.98
C GLU A 80 23.63 -0.68 -5.31
N VAL A 81 23.62 -0.74 -3.99
CA VAL A 81 22.69 0.04 -3.16
C VAL A 81 23.43 0.71 -2.01
N THR A 82 23.09 1.95 -1.71
CA THR A 82 23.61 2.64 -0.52
C THR A 82 22.56 2.58 0.58
N VAL A 83 22.96 2.05 1.73
CA VAL A 83 22.13 1.91 2.94
C VAL A 83 22.91 2.52 4.11
N GLU A 84 22.33 3.52 4.77
CA GLU A 84 22.98 4.25 5.88
C GLU A 84 24.44 4.65 5.53
N GLY A 85 24.65 5.23 4.34
CA GLY A 85 25.96 5.67 3.87
C GLY A 85 26.93 4.56 3.45
N ARG A 86 26.54 3.28 3.52
CA ARG A 86 27.37 2.14 3.12
C ARG A 86 26.88 1.55 1.81
N THR A 87 27.79 1.37 0.86
CA THR A 87 27.49 0.71 -0.41
C THR A 87 27.58 -0.80 -0.27
N MET A 88 26.56 -1.47 -0.77
CA MET A 88 26.46 -2.93 -0.87
C MET A 88 26.26 -3.31 -2.34
N SER A 89 26.91 -4.36 -2.82
CA SER A 89 26.72 -4.93 -4.15
C SER A 89 26.10 -6.32 -4.08
N GLY A 90 25.48 -6.74 -5.17
CA GLY A 90 24.92 -8.06 -5.32
C GLY A 90 24.93 -8.53 -6.77
N ASP A 91 24.71 -9.81 -7.00
CA ASP A 91 24.59 -10.37 -8.35
C ASP A 91 23.20 -10.15 -8.95
N ILE A 92 22.20 -9.99 -8.08
CA ILE A 92 20.78 -9.78 -8.44
C ILE A 92 20.17 -8.81 -7.45
N LEU A 93 19.33 -7.91 -7.96
CA LEU A 93 18.62 -6.91 -7.18
C LEU A 93 17.12 -7.11 -7.31
N VAL A 94 16.41 -7.23 -6.17
CA VAL A 94 14.95 -7.28 -6.12
C VAL A 94 14.43 -6.06 -5.36
N ILE A 95 13.71 -5.19 -6.06
CA ILE A 95 13.17 -3.93 -5.52
C ILE A 95 11.71 -4.14 -5.13
N ALA A 96 11.42 -4.04 -3.83
CA ALA A 96 10.09 -4.24 -3.23
C ALA A 96 9.73 -3.10 -2.26
N LEU A 97 10.12 -1.87 -2.61
CA LEU A 97 10.04 -0.69 -1.74
C LEU A 97 8.62 -0.12 -1.59
N GLY A 98 7.64 -0.67 -2.29
CA GLY A 98 6.24 -0.28 -2.16
C GLY A 98 5.95 1.13 -2.67
N THR A 99 5.11 1.86 -1.93
CA THR A 99 4.70 3.25 -2.20
C THR A 99 5.07 4.16 -1.05
N GLU A 100 5.29 5.42 -1.36
CA GLU A 100 5.46 6.51 -0.40
C GLU A 100 4.14 7.28 -0.26
N ALA A 101 3.58 7.31 0.95
CA ALA A 101 2.44 8.15 1.25
C ALA A 101 2.90 9.59 1.47
N VAL A 102 2.19 10.56 0.89
CA VAL A 102 2.53 11.98 0.92
C VAL A 102 1.33 12.84 1.33
N PRO A 103 0.74 12.62 2.51
CA PRO A 103 -0.43 13.36 2.96
C PRO A 103 -0.17 14.87 3.08
N GLU A 104 1.07 15.27 3.31
CA GLU A 104 1.53 16.67 3.35
C GLU A 104 1.42 17.40 2.00
N SER A 105 1.26 16.66 0.90
CA SER A 105 1.06 17.25 -0.42
C SER A 105 -0.31 17.93 -0.59
N ILE A 106 -1.25 17.65 0.31
CA ILE A 106 -2.55 18.32 0.36
C ILE A 106 -2.60 19.19 1.62
N PRO A 107 -2.76 20.51 1.47
CA PRO A 107 -2.80 21.43 2.59
C PRO A 107 -3.84 21.04 3.64
N GLY A 108 -3.46 21.02 4.91
CA GLY A 108 -4.34 20.75 6.05
C GLY A 108 -4.74 19.28 6.26
N LEU A 109 -4.44 18.37 5.33
CA LEU A 109 -4.90 16.96 5.44
C LEU A 109 -4.35 16.24 6.68
N VAL A 110 -3.08 16.45 6.99
CA VAL A 110 -2.42 15.83 8.16
C VAL A 110 -3.03 16.31 9.48
N ALA A 111 -3.34 17.60 9.57
CA ALA A 111 -3.92 18.20 10.77
C ALA A 111 -5.42 17.89 10.91
N GLY A 112 -6.14 17.78 9.79
CA GLY A 112 -7.59 17.65 9.75
C GLY A 112 -8.13 16.24 9.90
N GLY A 113 -7.29 15.18 9.74
CA GLY A 113 -7.80 13.81 9.74
C GLY A 113 -6.77 12.75 10.08
N HIS A 114 -7.19 11.48 9.97
CA HIS A 114 -6.42 10.31 10.35
C HIS A 114 -6.08 9.45 9.13
N ASN A 115 -4.80 9.13 8.94
CA ASN A 115 -4.31 8.30 7.86
C ASN A 115 -4.63 6.82 8.12
N LEU A 116 -5.55 6.23 7.35
CA LEU A 116 -5.94 4.82 7.47
C LEU A 116 -4.83 3.83 7.11
N TYR A 117 -3.82 4.28 6.36
CA TYR A 117 -2.75 3.41 5.85
C TYR A 117 -1.47 3.48 6.69
N ALA A 118 -1.51 4.16 7.82
CA ALA A 118 -0.42 4.22 8.79
C ALA A 118 -0.88 3.66 10.15
N LEU A 119 0.00 2.95 10.84
CA LEU A 119 -0.31 2.36 12.15
C LEU A 119 -0.75 3.41 13.15
N ASN A 120 0.05 4.48 13.32
CA ASN A 120 -0.26 5.60 14.20
C ASN A 120 -1.55 6.34 13.81
N GLY A 121 -1.82 6.46 12.50
CA GLY A 121 -3.04 7.08 12.01
C GLY A 121 -4.29 6.24 12.33
N ALA A 122 -4.21 4.92 12.17
CA ALA A 122 -5.29 4.00 12.52
C ALA A 122 -5.54 3.94 14.03
N GLU A 123 -4.47 4.00 14.86
CA GLU A 123 -4.59 4.11 16.32
C GLU A 123 -5.23 5.44 16.74
N ALA A 124 -4.78 6.55 16.17
CA ALA A 124 -5.34 7.87 16.44
C ALA A 124 -6.82 7.96 16.05
N PHE A 125 -7.19 7.38 14.89
CA PHE A 125 -8.59 7.28 14.50
C PHE A 125 -9.41 6.44 15.50
N ARG A 126 -8.92 5.24 15.88
CA ARG A 126 -9.57 4.39 16.87
C ARG A 126 -9.89 5.17 18.15
N ASP A 127 -8.91 5.92 18.66
CA ASP A 127 -9.04 6.66 19.90
C ASP A 127 -10.01 7.86 19.77
N ALA A 128 -9.98 8.54 18.62
CA ALA A 128 -10.96 9.60 18.30
C ALA A 128 -12.36 9.01 18.12
N PHE A 129 -12.49 7.90 17.40
CA PHE A 129 -13.74 7.20 17.19
C PHE A 129 -14.34 6.67 18.51
N ALA A 130 -13.52 6.20 19.44
CA ALA A 130 -13.99 5.77 20.77
C ALA A 130 -14.69 6.91 21.55
N ARG A 131 -14.24 8.16 21.37
CA ARG A 131 -14.84 9.36 21.98
C ARG A 131 -15.99 9.96 21.17
N PHE A 132 -16.12 9.60 19.89
CA PHE A 132 -17.15 10.10 19.00
C PHE A 132 -18.54 9.63 19.43
N ARG A 133 -19.52 10.54 19.48
CA ARG A 133 -20.90 10.26 19.95
C ARG A 133 -21.96 10.46 18.87
N GLY A 134 -21.59 11.00 17.72
CA GLY A 134 -22.47 11.32 16.60
C GLY A 134 -21.96 12.53 15.85
N GLY A 135 -22.62 12.86 14.74
CA GLY A 135 -22.20 13.89 13.79
C GLY A 135 -21.74 13.28 12.47
N ARG A 136 -21.07 14.07 11.65
CA ARG A 136 -20.63 13.65 10.32
C ARG A 136 -19.27 12.94 10.37
N LEU A 137 -19.28 11.63 10.11
CA LEU A 137 -18.09 10.80 9.99
C LEU A 137 -17.78 10.61 8.50
N THR A 138 -16.58 10.99 8.10
CA THR A 138 -16.15 10.95 6.71
C THR A 138 -14.99 9.98 6.51
N VAL A 139 -15.13 9.09 5.53
CA VAL A 139 -14.02 8.33 4.93
C VAL A 139 -13.72 8.94 3.56
N LEU A 140 -12.45 9.10 3.23
CA LEU A 140 -12.04 9.84 2.04
C LEU A 140 -10.88 9.14 1.33
N THR A 141 -10.94 9.02 -0.01
CA THR A 141 -9.76 8.81 -0.85
C THR A 141 -9.28 10.15 -1.39
N ALA A 142 -8.05 10.54 -1.04
CA ALA A 142 -7.57 11.88 -1.36
C ALA A 142 -7.29 12.10 -2.86
N THR A 143 -6.83 11.03 -3.54
CA THR A 143 -6.48 11.02 -4.98
C THR A 143 -6.97 9.72 -5.63
N PRO A 144 -7.17 9.69 -6.98
CA PRO A 144 -7.72 8.50 -7.66
C PRO A 144 -6.81 7.25 -7.64
N ALA A 145 -5.49 7.43 -7.47
CA ALA A 145 -4.52 6.35 -7.51
C ALA A 145 -3.96 6.08 -6.11
N TYR A 146 -4.32 4.93 -5.55
CA TYR A 146 -3.85 4.48 -4.24
C TYR A 146 -3.75 2.94 -4.20
N ARG A 147 -2.97 2.42 -3.24
CA ARG A 147 -2.87 0.97 -3.01
C ARG A 147 -4.13 0.44 -2.35
N CYS A 148 -4.41 -0.87 -2.51
CA CYS A 148 -5.53 -1.58 -1.90
C CYS A 148 -6.90 -0.91 -2.22
N PRO A 149 -7.38 -0.99 -3.47
CA PRO A 149 -8.57 -0.24 -3.91
C PRO A 149 -9.87 -0.64 -3.19
N ALA A 150 -9.91 -1.77 -2.49
CA ALA A 150 -11.06 -2.19 -1.68
C ALA A 150 -11.09 -1.55 -0.29
N ALA A 151 -9.93 -1.12 0.23
CA ALA A 151 -9.78 -0.72 1.63
C ALA A 151 -10.68 0.45 2.08
N PRO A 152 -10.89 1.55 1.32
CA PRO A 152 -11.77 2.64 1.77
C PRO A 152 -13.23 2.19 1.91
N TYR A 153 -13.68 1.31 1.04
CA TYR A 153 -15.04 0.74 1.09
C TYR A 153 -15.21 -0.20 2.27
N GLU A 154 -14.24 -1.09 2.51
CA GLU A 154 -14.20 -1.97 3.68
C GLU A 154 -14.14 -1.14 4.98
N ALA A 155 -13.27 -0.13 5.06
CA ALA A 155 -13.17 0.77 6.20
C ALA A 155 -14.51 1.43 6.54
N THR A 156 -15.20 1.95 5.52
CA THR A 156 -16.51 2.59 5.67
C THR A 156 -17.54 1.62 6.23
N MET A 157 -17.61 0.40 5.71
CA MET A 157 -18.55 -0.62 6.18
C MET A 157 -18.22 -1.11 7.60
N LEU A 158 -16.92 -1.21 7.95
CA LEU A 158 -16.48 -1.56 9.31
C LEU A 158 -16.84 -0.46 10.32
N VAL A 159 -16.66 0.80 9.93
CA VAL A 159 -17.03 1.95 10.74
C VAL A 159 -18.56 1.99 10.95
N GLU A 160 -19.34 1.79 9.89
CA GLU A 160 -20.79 1.72 9.96
C GLU A 160 -21.25 0.62 10.93
N ALA A 161 -20.73 -0.60 10.78
CA ALA A 161 -21.02 -1.72 11.67
C ALA A 161 -20.59 -1.44 13.12
N ALA A 162 -19.50 -0.71 13.32
CA ALA A 162 -19.05 -0.30 14.65
C ALA A 162 -19.99 0.76 15.26
N CYS A 163 -20.51 1.70 14.47
CA CYS A 163 -21.54 2.66 14.93
C CYS A 163 -22.78 1.93 15.40
N ARG A 164 -23.26 0.89 14.66
CA ARG A 164 -24.40 0.06 15.10
C ARG A 164 -24.10 -0.64 16.43
N ARG A 165 -22.97 -1.32 16.55
CA ARG A 165 -22.61 -2.01 17.81
C ARG A 165 -22.51 -1.07 19.01
N ARG A 166 -22.15 0.20 18.78
CA ARG A 166 -22.05 1.23 19.81
C ARG A 166 -23.37 1.97 20.08
N GLY A 167 -24.44 1.67 19.33
CA GLY A 167 -25.73 2.36 19.47
C GLY A 167 -25.71 3.83 19.05
N ILE A 168 -24.76 4.25 18.22
CA ILE A 168 -24.62 5.64 17.75
C ILE A 168 -24.94 5.80 16.26
N ARG A 169 -25.43 4.75 15.59
CA ARG A 169 -25.65 4.79 14.14
C ARG A 169 -26.64 5.87 13.73
N GLU A 170 -27.73 6.01 14.44
CA GLU A 170 -28.80 7.01 14.15
C GLU A 170 -28.32 8.46 14.35
N ALA A 171 -27.36 8.68 15.24
CA ALA A 171 -26.74 9.98 15.47
C ALA A 171 -25.55 10.25 14.55
N THR A 172 -25.20 9.31 13.66
CA THR A 172 -24.01 9.42 12.81
C THR A 172 -24.39 9.46 11.33
N ASP A 173 -24.04 10.55 10.67
CA ASP A 173 -24.13 10.71 9.22
C ASP A 173 -22.80 10.28 8.59
N ILE A 174 -22.80 9.14 7.86
CA ILE A 174 -21.57 8.55 7.31
C ILE A 174 -21.46 8.88 5.84
N HIS A 175 -20.35 9.54 5.46
CA HIS A 175 -20.03 9.89 4.09
C HIS A 175 -18.76 9.17 3.62
N LEU A 176 -18.77 8.71 2.37
CA LEU A 176 -17.59 8.23 1.65
C LEU A 176 -17.36 9.12 0.42
N PHE A 177 -16.34 9.96 0.48
CA PHE A 177 -15.88 10.74 -0.67
C PHE A 177 -14.76 9.98 -1.39
N ALA A 178 -14.99 9.67 -2.66
CA ALA A 178 -14.03 8.96 -3.50
C ALA A 178 -13.54 9.87 -4.61
N ALA A 179 -12.22 9.98 -4.76
CA ALA A 179 -11.62 10.74 -5.86
C ALA A 179 -11.82 10.07 -7.22
N GLU A 180 -12.02 8.74 -7.22
CA GLU A 180 -12.29 7.94 -8.41
C GLU A 180 -13.78 7.95 -8.81
N PRO A 181 -14.11 7.66 -10.09
CA PRO A 181 -15.50 7.65 -10.60
C PRO A 181 -16.36 6.53 -10.01
N GLY A 182 -15.74 5.46 -9.52
CA GLY A 182 -16.45 4.32 -8.94
C GLY A 182 -15.52 3.33 -8.25
N PRO A 183 -16.08 2.51 -7.35
CA PRO A 183 -15.32 1.54 -6.58
C PRO A 183 -14.55 0.55 -7.46
N MET A 184 -13.30 0.27 -7.11
CA MET A 184 -12.53 -0.85 -7.67
C MET A 184 -12.57 -0.93 -9.21
N GLY A 185 -12.41 0.18 -9.90
CA GLY A 185 -12.66 0.30 -11.35
C GLY A 185 -11.87 -0.66 -12.28
N VAL A 186 -10.85 -1.36 -11.75
CA VAL A 186 -10.10 -2.40 -12.48
C VAL A 186 -10.81 -3.76 -12.42
N ALA A 187 -11.69 -3.97 -11.44
CA ALA A 187 -12.46 -5.22 -11.30
C ALA A 187 -13.70 -5.26 -12.23
N GLY A 188 -13.93 -4.19 -13.00
CA GLY A 188 -15.01 -4.09 -13.97
C GLY A 188 -16.28 -3.41 -13.41
N PRO A 189 -17.20 -3.02 -14.32
CA PRO A 189 -18.35 -2.21 -13.96
C PRO A 189 -19.37 -2.94 -13.06
N GLU A 190 -19.49 -4.25 -13.18
CA GLU A 190 -20.41 -5.04 -12.34
C GLU A 190 -19.96 -5.06 -10.89
N VAL A 191 -18.66 -5.34 -10.64
CA VAL A 191 -18.08 -5.32 -9.28
C VAL A 191 -18.15 -3.91 -8.71
N SER A 192 -17.84 -2.89 -9.51
CA SER A 192 -17.93 -1.49 -9.10
C SER A 192 -19.34 -1.13 -8.63
N ARG A 193 -20.35 -1.52 -9.38
CA ARG A 193 -21.76 -1.28 -9.05
C ARG A 193 -22.20 -2.05 -7.80
N ALA A 194 -21.79 -3.32 -7.68
CA ALA A 194 -22.12 -4.14 -6.51
C ALA A 194 -21.49 -3.57 -5.21
N VAL A 195 -20.24 -3.13 -5.26
CA VAL A 195 -19.58 -2.49 -4.09
C VAL A 195 -20.26 -1.18 -3.71
N ARG A 196 -20.63 -0.34 -4.70
CA ARG A 196 -21.38 0.88 -4.46
C ARG A 196 -22.71 0.59 -3.76
N GLN A 197 -23.51 -0.34 -4.30
CA GLN A 197 -24.78 -0.76 -3.70
C GLN A 197 -24.60 -1.31 -2.28
N MET A 198 -23.52 -2.06 -2.05
CA MET A 198 -23.20 -2.60 -0.73
C MET A 198 -22.93 -1.50 0.31
N VAL A 199 -22.27 -0.42 -0.09
CA VAL A 199 -22.02 0.75 0.76
C VAL A 199 -23.32 1.55 1.00
N GLU A 200 -24.04 1.90 -0.08
CA GLU A 200 -25.25 2.72 -0.02
C GLU A 200 -26.38 2.03 0.73
N SER A 201 -26.53 0.69 0.61
CA SER A 201 -27.55 -0.10 1.34
C SER A 201 -27.38 -0.09 2.86
N ARG A 202 -26.24 0.38 3.37
CA ARG A 202 -25.95 0.57 4.80
C ARG A 202 -26.27 1.99 5.28
N GLY A 203 -26.90 2.80 4.43
CA GLY A 203 -27.21 4.20 4.74
C GLY A 203 -25.98 5.11 4.73
N VAL A 204 -24.94 4.74 3.96
CA VAL A 204 -23.76 5.59 3.74
C VAL A 204 -24.00 6.43 2.49
N THR A 205 -23.72 7.73 2.55
CA THR A 205 -23.78 8.60 1.39
C THR A 205 -22.46 8.52 0.61
N TYR A 206 -22.52 8.03 -0.62
CA TYR A 206 -21.35 7.86 -1.49
C TYR A 206 -21.22 9.01 -2.49
N HIS A 207 -20.04 9.64 -2.53
CA HIS A 207 -19.71 10.79 -3.38
C HIS A 207 -18.52 10.43 -4.29
N PRO A 208 -18.75 9.98 -5.53
CA PRO A 208 -17.66 9.77 -6.49
C PRO A 208 -17.10 11.09 -7.02
N GLU A 209 -15.92 11.05 -7.64
CA GLU A 209 -15.26 12.17 -8.35
C GLU A 209 -15.00 13.41 -7.45
N HIS A 210 -14.80 13.16 -6.16
CA HIS A 210 -14.49 14.21 -5.17
C HIS A 210 -13.01 14.17 -4.78
N GLN A 211 -12.11 14.51 -5.72
CA GLN A 211 -10.69 14.64 -5.43
C GLN A 211 -10.44 15.80 -4.47
N LEU A 212 -9.76 15.52 -3.38
CA LEU A 212 -9.47 16.51 -2.35
C LEU A 212 -8.41 17.52 -2.84
N SER A 213 -8.63 18.80 -2.59
CA SER A 213 -7.67 19.87 -2.86
C SER A 213 -7.08 20.49 -1.59
N ALA A 214 -7.87 20.57 -0.51
CA ALA A 214 -7.41 21.08 0.79
C ALA A 214 -8.33 20.65 1.92
N VAL A 215 -7.85 20.75 3.15
CA VAL A 215 -8.64 20.63 4.37
C VAL A 215 -8.42 21.86 5.23
N ASP A 216 -9.53 22.48 5.65
CA ASP A 216 -9.51 23.46 6.71
C ASP A 216 -9.72 22.71 8.03
N ALA A 217 -8.65 22.48 8.77
CA ALA A 217 -8.69 21.66 9.98
C ALA A 217 -9.44 22.35 11.13
N ASP A 218 -9.35 23.67 11.24
CA ASP A 218 -9.98 24.45 12.29
C ASP A 218 -11.51 24.55 12.08
N ALA A 219 -11.92 24.81 10.82
CA ALA A 219 -13.32 24.85 10.43
C ALA A 219 -13.90 23.45 10.18
N ARG A 220 -13.10 22.37 10.21
CA ARG A 220 -13.47 21.00 9.87
C ARG A 220 -14.16 20.89 8.52
N ARG A 221 -13.54 21.46 7.48
CA ARG A 221 -14.11 21.56 6.15
C ARG A 221 -13.17 20.98 5.08
N LEU A 222 -13.72 20.12 4.24
CA LEU A 222 -13.07 19.59 3.03
C LEU A 222 -13.32 20.54 1.88
N ARG A 223 -12.32 20.75 1.02
CA ARG A 223 -12.43 21.43 -0.28
C ARG A 223 -12.00 20.47 -1.37
N PHE A 224 -12.82 20.38 -2.41
CA PHE A 224 -12.57 19.48 -3.53
C PHE A 224 -12.11 20.25 -4.77
N ALA A 225 -11.45 19.56 -5.70
CA ALA A 225 -10.97 20.14 -6.96
C ALA A 225 -12.10 20.71 -7.84
N THR A 226 -13.33 20.23 -7.64
CA THR A 226 -14.54 20.74 -8.30
C THR A 226 -15.05 22.07 -7.74
N GLY A 227 -14.47 22.57 -6.66
CA GLY A 227 -14.96 23.72 -5.89
C GLY A 227 -16.04 23.38 -4.85
N ALA A 228 -16.51 22.14 -4.80
CA ALA A 228 -17.42 21.67 -3.76
C ALA A 228 -16.73 21.67 -2.39
N GLU A 229 -17.52 21.87 -1.33
CA GLU A 229 -17.07 21.81 0.06
C GLU A 229 -17.97 20.86 0.87
N ALA A 230 -17.40 20.24 1.91
CA ALA A 230 -18.15 19.43 2.87
C ALA A 230 -17.60 19.60 4.29
N ALA A 231 -18.48 19.69 5.29
CA ALA A 231 -18.08 19.67 6.69
C ALA A 231 -17.90 18.23 7.17
N TYR A 232 -17.11 18.03 8.22
CA TYR A 232 -16.95 16.75 8.91
C TYR A 232 -16.72 16.98 10.41
N ASP A 233 -17.02 15.97 11.23
CA ASP A 233 -16.68 15.95 12.65
C ASP A 233 -15.56 14.97 12.96
N LEU A 234 -15.47 13.88 12.18
CA LEU A 234 -14.37 12.91 12.24
C LEU A 234 -13.99 12.48 10.83
N LEU A 235 -12.72 12.63 10.49
CA LEU A 235 -12.18 12.33 9.16
C LEU A 235 -11.15 11.19 9.22
N ALA A 236 -11.38 10.15 8.41
CA ALA A 236 -10.43 9.11 8.07
C ALA A 236 -10.08 9.21 6.58
N TYR A 237 -8.80 9.14 6.22
CA TYR A 237 -8.42 9.30 4.82
C TYR A 237 -7.41 8.27 4.33
N VAL A 238 -7.52 7.94 3.04
CA VAL A 238 -6.49 7.28 2.25
C VAL A 238 -5.61 8.37 1.65
N PRO A 239 -4.30 8.42 1.98
CA PRO A 239 -3.41 9.50 1.56
C PRO A 239 -3.06 9.43 0.07
N PRO A 240 -2.64 10.54 -0.55
CA PRO A 240 -1.94 10.52 -1.82
C PRO A 240 -0.70 9.64 -1.74
N GLN A 241 -0.36 8.99 -2.86
CA GLN A 241 0.77 8.06 -2.93
C GLN A 241 1.59 8.32 -4.18
N ARG A 242 2.90 8.15 -4.05
CA ARG A 242 3.85 8.24 -5.15
C ARG A 242 4.87 7.11 -5.10
N ALA A 243 5.63 6.95 -6.17
CA ALA A 243 6.80 6.06 -6.16
C ALA A 243 7.83 6.56 -5.15
N PRO A 244 8.55 5.67 -4.45
CA PRO A 244 9.57 6.07 -3.47
C PRO A 244 10.62 7.00 -4.09
N ARG A 245 11.07 8.00 -3.31
CA ARG A 245 12.05 8.99 -3.78
C ARG A 245 13.29 8.34 -4.38
N VAL A 246 13.87 7.36 -3.70
CA VAL A 246 15.07 6.66 -4.16
C VAL A 246 14.87 5.98 -5.52
N VAL A 247 13.67 5.50 -5.83
CA VAL A 247 13.33 4.91 -7.14
C VAL A 247 13.26 5.98 -8.22
N ARG A 248 12.63 7.11 -7.93
CA ARG A 248 12.53 8.23 -8.87
C ARG A 248 13.92 8.84 -9.21
N GLU A 249 14.82 8.86 -8.25
CA GLU A 249 16.18 9.39 -8.38
C GLU A 249 17.17 8.38 -8.98
N SER A 250 16.86 7.09 -9.01
CA SER A 250 17.75 6.03 -9.51
C SER A 250 17.76 5.85 -11.03
N GLY A 251 16.93 6.57 -11.76
CA GLY A 251 16.71 6.34 -13.18
C GLY A 251 15.87 5.09 -13.52
N LEU A 252 15.43 4.31 -12.53
CA LEU A 252 14.55 3.15 -12.72
C LEU A 252 13.10 3.53 -13.02
N GLY A 253 12.67 4.68 -12.50
CA GLY A 253 11.30 5.17 -12.67
C GLY A 253 11.00 5.53 -14.12
N GLY A 254 9.89 5.02 -14.63
CA GLY A 254 9.25 5.44 -15.88
C GLY A 254 8.19 6.52 -15.64
N GLU A 255 7.13 6.47 -16.43
CA GLU A 255 5.98 7.37 -16.29
C GLU A 255 5.40 7.31 -14.86
N GLY A 256 5.14 8.47 -14.26
CA GLY A 256 4.69 8.58 -12.87
C GLY A 256 5.71 8.14 -11.82
N GLY A 257 6.97 7.90 -12.20
CA GLY A 257 8.05 7.47 -11.31
C GLY A 257 8.03 5.98 -10.92
N TRP A 258 7.05 5.20 -11.40
CA TRP A 258 6.94 3.78 -11.12
C TRP A 258 7.89 2.96 -12.00
N ILE A 259 8.37 1.81 -11.50
CA ILE A 259 9.28 0.95 -12.25
C ILE A 259 8.48 0.12 -13.25
N ALA A 260 8.75 0.34 -14.55
CA ALA A 260 8.23 -0.52 -15.61
C ALA A 260 8.98 -1.86 -15.60
N VAL A 261 8.25 -2.95 -15.73
CA VAL A 261 8.79 -4.32 -15.74
C VAL A 261 8.21 -5.13 -16.90
N ASP A 262 8.94 -6.14 -17.31
CA ASP A 262 8.37 -7.19 -18.14
C ASP A 262 7.22 -7.86 -17.37
N ARG A 263 6.06 -7.97 -18.00
CA ARG A 263 4.85 -8.45 -17.35
C ARG A 263 4.96 -9.87 -16.81
N GLN A 264 5.74 -10.72 -17.48
CA GLN A 264 5.83 -12.15 -17.16
C GLN A 264 6.94 -12.45 -16.17
N THR A 265 8.10 -11.81 -16.35
CA THR A 265 9.32 -12.08 -15.57
C THR A 265 9.52 -11.14 -14.40
N LEU A 266 8.89 -9.94 -14.47
CA LEU A 266 9.06 -8.83 -13.49
C LEU A 266 10.47 -8.23 -13.50
N GLU A 267 11.27 -8.53 -14.51
CA GLU A 267 12.57 -7.92 -14.74
C GLU A 267 12.38 -6.50 -15.30
N THR A 268 13.24 -5.59 -14.89
CA THR A 268 13.28 -4.23 -15.39
C THR A 268 14.07 -4.17 -16.72
N ARG A 269 14.23 -2.97 -17.29
CA ARG A 269 15.14 -2.78 -18.44
C ARG A 269 16.60 -3.05 -18.12
N HIS A 270 16.97 -3.08 -16.83
CA HIS A 270 18.34 -3.43 -16.40
C HIS A 270 18.38 -4.92 -16.08
N PRO A 271 19.27 -5.70 -16.75
CA PRO A 271 19.39 -7.14 -16.50
C PRO A 271 19.67 -7.45 -15.04
N ARG A 272 19.04 -8.51 -14.52
CA ARG A 272 19.18 -8.96 -13.10
C ARG A 272 18.61 -8.00 -12.06
N VAL A 273 17.85 -6.98 -12.49
CA VAL A 273 17.10 -6.07 -11.61
C VAL A 273 15.62 -6.33 -11.78
N TYR A 274 14.98 -6.77 -10.72
CA TYR A 274 13.55 -7.07 -10.66
C TYR A 274 12.81 -6.05 -9.78
N ALA A 275 11.57 -5.73 -10.12
CA ALA A 275 10.72 -4.90 -9.28
C ALA A 275 9.37 -5.56 -9.03
N ILE A 276 8.97 -5.67 -7.75
CA ILE A 276 7.77 -6.39 -7.33
C ILE A 276 6.90 -5.57 -6.37
N GLY A 277 5.60 -5.85 -6.39
CA GLY A 277 4.62 -5.18 -5.55
C GLY A 277 4.34 -3.75 -6.00
N ASP A 278 3.97 -2.91 -5.05
CA ASP A 278 3.42 -1.58 -5.34
C ASP A 278 4.40 -0.61 -6.00
N VAL A 279 5.70 -0.90 -5.98
CA VAL A 279 6.74 -0.07 -6.61
C VAL A 279 6.76 -0.18 -8.14
N ASN A 280 6.25 -1.29 -8.70
CA ASN A 280 6.19 -1.49 -10.15
C ASN A 280 4.88 -0.97 -10.77
N THR A 281 4.88 -0.88 -12.09
CA THR A 281 3.68 -0.68 -12.89
C THR A 281 3.61 -1.73 -14.01
N ILE A 282 2.45 -2.35 -14.13
CA ILE A 282 2.14 -3.34 -15.16
C ILE A 282 0.86 -2.90 -15.85
N PRO A 283 0.91 -2.48 -17.13
CA PRO A 283 -0.28 -2.06 -17.84
C PRO A 283 -1.20 -3.25 -18.14
N LEU A 284 -2.50 -3.07 -17.92
CA LEU A 284 -3.54 -4.02 -18.27
C LEU A 284 -4.13 -3.68 -19.64
N LYS A 285 -4.76 -4.66 -20.31
CA LYS A 285 -5.40 -4.47 -21.63
C LYS A 285 -6.46 -3.36 -21.64
N MET A 286 -7.05 -3.04 -20.49
CA MET A 286 -8.05 -1.98 -20.33
C MET A 286 -7.46 -0.57 -20.17
N GLY A 287 -6.15 -0.38 -20.35
CA GLY A 287 -5.47 0.91 -20.23
C GLY A 287 -5.20 1.39 -18.80
N LYS A 288 -5.53 0.60 -17.78
CA LYS A 288 -5.22 0.89 -16.37
C LYS A 288 -4.07 0.03 -15.88
N PRO A 289 -3.27 0.48 -14.89
CA PRO A 289 -2.25 -0.37 -14.31
C PRO A 289 -2.86 -1.47 -13.41
N LEU A 290 -2.12 -2.56 -13.23
CA LEU A 290 -2.44 -3.59 -12.23
C LEU A 290 -2.60 -2.93 -10.85
N PRO A 291 -3.66 -3.26 -10.10
CA PRO A 291 -3.88 -2.68 -8.78
C PRO A 291 -2.72 -2.96 -7.83
N LYS A 292 -2.34 -1.96 -7.04
CA LYS A 292 -1.34 -2.11 -5.99
C LYS A 292 -1.97 -2.85 -4.81
N ALA A 293 -1.64 -4.15 -4.67
CA ALA A 293 -2.19 -5.00 -3.61
C ALA A 293 -1.19 -6.07 -3.17
N GLY A 294 -1.23 -6.41 -1.87
CA GLY A 294 -0.31 -7.37 -1.27
C GLY A 294 -0.37 -8.76 -1.88
N VAL A 295 -1.53 -9.20 -2.39
CA VAL A 295 -1.67 -10.49 -3.08
C VAL A 295 -0.81 -10.54 -4.35
N PHE A 296 -0.81 -9.48 -5.16
CA PHE A 296 0.04 -9.42 -6.34
C PHE A 296 1.52 -9.34 -5.97
N ALA A 297 1.87 -8.55 -4.95
CA ALA A 297 3.24 -8.48 -4.44
C ALA A 297 3.78 -9.87 -4.02
N HIS A 298 2.94 -10.67 -3.36
CA HIS A 298 3.29 -12.04 -2.95
C HIS A 298 3.48 -12.98 -4.16
N LEU A 299 2.53 -12.98 -5.11
CA LEU A 299 2.61 -13.82 -6.30
C LEU A 299 3.81 -13.44 -7.18
N GLN A 300 4.08 -12.16 -7.35
CA GLN A 300 5.25 -11.65 -8.06
C GLN A 300 6.56 -12.09 -7.39
N ALA A 301 6.62 -12.06 -6.06
CA ALA A 301 7.77 -12.53 -5.30
C ALA A 301 8.07 -14.02 -5.55
N GLU A 302 7.03 -14.86 -5.61
CA GLU A 302 7.17 -16.29 -5.92
C GLU A 302 7.71 -16.54 -7.33
N VAL A 303 7.24 -15.76 -8.33
CA VAL A 303 7.73 -15.84 -9.72
C VAL A 303 9.20 -15.44 -9.79
N VAL A 304 9.55 -14.28 -9.24
CA VAL A 304 10.95 -13.81 -9.23
C VAL A 304 11.86 -14.80 -8.52
N ALA A 305 11.45 -15.32 -7.36
CA ALA A 305 12.27 -16.28 -6.63
C ALA A 305 12.50 -17.58 -7.40
N LYS A 306 11.53 -18.07 -8.19
CA LYS A 306 11.70 -19.23 -9.07
C LYS A 306 12.65 -18.93 -10.20
N ASN A 307 12.50 -17.77 -10.86
CA ASN A 307 13.31 -17.38 -12.00
C ASN A 307 14.77 -17.15 -11.60
N VAL A 308 14.99 -16.46 -10.49
CA VAL A 308 16.33 -16.26 -9.92
C VAL A 308 16.97 -17.60 -9.52
N ALA A 309 16.26 -18.48 -8.86
CA ALA A 309 16.79 -19.78 -8.46
C ALA A 309 17.14 -20.64 -9.70
N PHE A 310 16.29 -20.64 -10.73
CA PHE A 310 16.56 -21.33 -11.99
C PHE A 310 17.80 -20.76 -12.70
N ALA A 311 17.91 -19.44 -12.81
CA ALA A 311 19.05 -18.78 -13.44
C ALA A 311 20.38 -19.08 -12.73
N LEU A 312 20.39 -19.14 -11.39
CA LEU A 312 21.60 -19.36 -10.60
C LEU A 312 22.00 -20.84 -10.47
N THR A 313 21.05 -21.76 -10.56
CA THR A 313 21.30 -23.19 -10.22
C THR A 313 21.07 -24.16 -11.38
N GLY A 314 20.38 -23.73 -12.44
CA GLY A 314 19.92 -24.59 -13.52
C GLY A 314 18.81 -25.58 -13.08
N ARG A 315 18.34 -25.51 -11.84
CA ARG A 315 17.35 -26.46 -11.28
C ARG A 315 15.96 -25.87 -11.28
N GLY A 316 14.97 -26.71 -11.59
CA GLY A 316 13.58 -26.30 -11.70
C GLY A 316 13.21 -25.80 -13.09
N ARG A 317 12.27 -24.88 -13.18
CA ARG A 317 11.82 -24.24 -14.43
C ARG A 317 11.50 -22.77 -14.19
N ALA A 318 11.63 -21.96 -15.22
CA ALA A 318 11.15 -20.60 -15.20
C ALA A 318 9.64 -20.53 -14.99
N ALA A 319 9.18 -19.46 -14.35
CA ALA A 319 7.78 -19.19 -14.08
C ALA A 319 7.39 -17.83 -14.68
N THR A 320 6.11 -17.68 -14.97
CA THR A 320 5.54 -16.42 -15.48
C THR A 320 4.46 -15.92 -14.52
N PHE A 321 4.39 -14.61 -14.40
CA PHE A 321 3.31 -13.94 -13.69
C PHE A 321 2.12 -13.77 -14.63
N SER A 322 0.95 -14.23 -14.21
CA SER A 322 -0.28 -14.20 -15.02
C SER A 322 -1.31 -13.16 -14.53
N GLY A 323 -1.05 -12.49 -13.41
CA GLY A 323 -1.96 -11.47 -12.83
C GLY A 323 -2.60 -11.93 -11.55
#